data_88a4d13a41fc15b1f06515b6b57d0f64
#
_entry.id   88a4d13a41fc15b1f06515b6b57d0f64
#
_cell.length_a   1.000
_cell.length_b   1.000
_cell.length_c   1.000
_cell.angle_alpha   90.00
_cell.angle_beta   90.00
_cell.angle_gamma   90.00
#
_symmetry.space_group_name_H-M   'P 1'
#
loop_
_entity.id
_entity.type
_entity.pdbx_description
1 polymer ?
#
loop_
_entity_poly.entity_id
_entity_poly.type
_entity_poly.pdbx_seq_one_letter_code
_entity_poly.pdbx_strand_id
1 'polypeptide(L)'
;MDWNDSPEQAAFRDEVRSFVKDHLPEYYDRTRLQRGFVEEAERDWQWDMFHGDDERRGAAEEWAAALAERGWGAPHWPKEYGGAGLSSIEQFILRWEFAILDAPIIGGGGISLLGPTLLVHGTEEQKQQFL
;
A
#
# COMPACT_ATOMS: atom_id res chain seq x y z
N MET A 1 -17.64 -19.62 15.28
CA MET A 1 -16.79 -19.00 14.26
C MET A 1 -15.38 -18.92 14.84
N ASP A 2 -14.41 -19.47 14.17
CA ASP A 2 -13.02 -19.39 14.60
C ASP A 2 -12.42 -18.08 14.06
N TRP A 3 -11.95 -17.22 14.97
CA TRP A 3 -11.35 -15.94 14.65
C TRP A 3 -9.83 -16.02 14.54
N ASN A 4 -9.26 -17.21 14.63
CA ASN A 4 -7.82 -17.41 14.51
C ASN A 4 -7.42 -17.47 13.04
N ASP A 5 -6.25 -16.93 12.74
CA ASP A 5 -5.66 -17.07 11.40
C ASP A 5 -5.39 -18.56 11.09
N SER A 6 -5.55 -18.94 9.83
CA SER A 6 -4.97 -20.19 9.33
C SER A 6 -3.43 -20.08 9.37
N PRO A 7 -2.70 -21.21 9.28
CA PRO A 7 -1.23 -21.16 9.22
C PRO A 7 -0.70 -20.27 8.08
N GLU A 8 -1.35 -20.28 6.92
CA GLU A 8 -0.98 -19.45 5.77
C GLU A 8 -1.26 -17.97 6.03
N GLN A 9 -2.39 -17.65 6.68
CA GLN A 9 -2.74 -16.29 7.06
C GLN A 9 -1.78 -15.74 8.11
N ALA A 10 -1.42 -16.53 9.11
CA ALA A 10 -0.44 -16.18 10.13
C ALA A 10 0.95 -15.92 9.50
N ALA A 11 1.37 -16.77 8.58
CA ALA A 11 2.64 -16.60 7.85
C ALA A 11 2.64 -15.32 7.01
N PHE A 12 1.55 -15.02 6.31
CA PHE A 12 1.42 -13.79 5.54
C PHE A 12 1.43 -12.55 6.45
N ARG A 13 0.77 -12.60 7.60
CA ARG A 13 0.79 -11.53 8.60
C ARG A 13 2.22 -11.25 9.09
N ASP A 14 2.97 -12.30 9.39
CA ASP A 14 4.38 -12.17 9.80
C ASP A 14 5.25 -11.60 8.67
N GLU A 15 5.00 -11.99 7.43
CA GLU A 15 5.67 -11.43 6.25
C GLU A 15 5.41 -9.92 6.13
N VAL A 16 4.16 -9.48 6.29
CA VAL A 16 3.80 -8.05 6.24
C VAL A 16 4.51 -7.28 7.35
N ARG A 17 4.51 -7.79 8.58
CA ARG A 17 5.19 -7.14 9.72
C ARG A 17 6.69 -7.01 9.48
N SER A 18 7.34 -8.06 9.01
CA SER A 18 8.77 -8.03 8.68
C SER A 18 9.08 -7.05 7.58
N PHE A 19 8.26 -7.01 6.54
CA PHE A 19 8.41 -6.07 5.44
C PHE A 19 8.33 -4.61 5.93
N VAL A 20 7.31 -4.27 6.71
CA VAL A 20 7.16 -2.91 7.25
C VAL A 20 8.36 -2.55 8.12
N LYS A 21 8.80 -3.46 8.98
CA LYS A 21 9.98 -3.23 9.82
C LYS A 21 11.24 -2.94 9.01
N ASP A 22 11.43 -3.65 7.90
CA ASP A 22 12.66 -3.57 7.11
C ASP A 22 12.64 -2.41 6.10
N HIS A 23 11.46 -1.96 5.66
CA HIS A 23 11.31 -1.02 4.53
C HIS A 23 10.59 0.28 4.85
N LEU A 24 9.93 0.41 6.02
CA LEU A 24 9.25 1.65 6.37
C LEU A 24 10.28 2.78 6.51
N PRO A 25 10.17 3.87 5.73
CA PRO A 25 11.08 5.01 5.86
C PRO A 25 11.11 5.57 7.29
N GLU A 26 12.30 5.97 7.74
CA GLU A 26 12.52 6.51 9.08
C GLU A 26 11.60 7.70 9.39
N TYR A 27 11.31 8.53 8.41
CA TYR A 27 10.37 9.64 8.56
C TYR A 27 9.01 9.17 9.08
N TYR A 28 8.43 8.10 8.52
CA TYR A 28 7.14 7.57 8.93
C TYR A 28 7.19 6.94 10.33
N ASP A 29 8.24 6.22 10.64
CA ASP A 29 8.41 5.62 11.96
C ASP A 29 8.60 6.71 13.04
N ARG A 30 9.48 7.68 12.80
CA ARG A 30 9.77 8.79 13.70
C ARG A 30 8.55 9.69 13.96
N THR A 31 7.76 9.97 12.94
CA THR A 31 6.62 10.88 13.02
C THR A 31 5.29 10.19 13.39
N ARG A 32 5.32 8.91 13.60
CA ARG A 32 4.12 8.08 13.86
C ARG A 32 3.17 8.65 14.89
N LEU A 33 3.68 9.05 16.07
CA LEU A 33 2.86 9.65 17.12
C LEU A 33 2.39 11.06 16.78
N GLN A 34 3.21 11.82 16.06
CA GLN A 34 2.91 13.20 15.69
C GLN A 34 1.81 13.28 14.64
N ARG A 35 1.77 12.35 13.70
CA ARG A 35 0.73 12.30 12.65
C ARG A 35 -0.67 12.12 13.21
N GLY A 36 -0.81 11.58 14.41
CA GLY A 36 -2.10 11.49 15.12
C GLY A 36 -2.72 12.84 15.45
N PHE A 37 -1.96 13.92 15.44
CA PHE A 37 -2.39 15.29 15.78
C PHE A 37 -2.60 16.22 14.57
N VAL A 38 -2.28 15.76 13.36
CA VAL A 38 -2.54 16.52 12.13
C VAL A 38 -3.90 16.15 11.53
N GLU A 39 -4.40 17.00 10.64
CA GLU A 39 -5.65 16.70 9.93
C GLU A 39 -5.55 15.40 9.13
N GLU A 40 -6.67 14.70 9.00
CA GLU A 40 -6.72 13.40 8.33
C GLU A 40 -6.19 13.45 6.89
N ALA A 41 -6.50 14.54 6.17
CA ALA A 41 -6.00 14.75 4.82
C ALA A 41 -4.47 14.87 4.73
N GLU A 42 -3.83 15.42 5.78
CA GLU A 42 -2.39 15.60 5.85
C GLU A 42 -1.63 14.32 6.26
N ARG A 43 -2.34 13.27 6.65
CA ARG A 43 -1.77 11.96 6.98
C ARG A 43 -1.70 11.03 5.78
N ASP A 44 -2.29 11.44 4.66
CA ASP A 44 -2.35 10.64 3.46
C ASP A 44 -0.99 10.66 2.75
N TRP A 45 -0.57 9.49 2.24
CA TRP A 45 0.60 9.34 1.38
C TRP A 45 0.59 10.31 0.19
N GLN A 46 -0.60 10.57 -0.40
CA GLN A 46 -0.75 11.53 -1.50
C GLN A 46 -0.40 12.95 -1.08
N TRP A 47 -0.76 13.34 0.15
CA TRP A 47 -0.37 14.66 0.66
C TRP A 47 1.15 14.79 0.75
N ASP A 48 1.82 13.76 1.30
CA ASP A 48 3.29 13.75 1.40
C ASP A 48 3.94 13.82 0.02
N MET A 49 3.42 13.08 -0.95
CA MET A 49 3.94 13.04 -2.31
C MET A 49 3.81 14.38 -3.05
N PHE A 50 2.67 15.06 -2.92
CA PHE A 50 2.34 16.22 -3.74
C PHE A 50 2.48 17.57 -3.02
N HIS A 51 2.40 17.58 -1.71
CA HIS A 51 2.42 18.79 -0.88
C HIS A 51 3.49 18.77 0.20
N GLY A 52 4.17 17.65 0.40
CA GLY A 52 5.24 17.53 1.38
C GLY A 52 6.50 18.30 0.99
N ASP A 53 7.30 18.63 1.99
CA ASP A 53 8.68 19.07 1.77
C ASP A 53 9.54 17.93 1.20
N ASP A 54 10.81 18.20 0.96
CA ASP A 54 11.72 17.23 0.33
C ASP A 54 11.88 15.94 1.16
N GLU A 55 11.87 16.03 2.50
CA GLU A 55 11.94 14.86 3.40
C GLU A 55 10.68 13.99 3.28
N ARG A 56 9.51 14.62 3.35
CA ARG A 56 8.21 13.93 3.26
C ARG A 56 8.02 13.27 1.88
N ARG A 57 8.34 14.00 0.83
CA ARG A 57 8.26 13.49 -0.53
C ARG A 57 9.23 12.33 -0.75
N GLY A 58 10.48 12.46 -0.31
CA GLY A 58 11.47 11.40 -0.41
C GLY A 58 11.03 10.13 0.33
N ALA A 59 10.45 10.26 1.52
CA ALA A 59 9.90 9.13 2.26
C ALA A 59 8.70 8.48 1.52
N ALA A 60 7.83 9.30 0.94
CA ALA A 60 6.68 8.79 0.17
C ALA A 60 7.12 8.03 -1.09
N GLU A 61 8.13 8.54 -1.80
CA GLU A 61 8.73 7.88 -2.98
C GLU A 61 9.42 6.57 -2.61
N GLU A 62 10.22 6.56 -1.56
CA GLU A 62 10.92 5.36 -1.06
C GLU A 62 9.91 4.27 -0.67
N TRP A 63 8.88 4.63 0.07
CA TRP A 63 7.84 3.70 0.48
C TRP A 63 7.05 3.14 -0.71
N ALA A 64 6.66 4.00 -1.65
CA ALA A 64 5.98 3.57 -2.86
C ALA A 64 6.83 2.60 -3.69
N ALA A 65 8.12 2.86 -3.83
CA ALA A 65 9.05 1.97 -4.54
C ALA A 65 9.15 0.59 -3.86
N ALA A 66 9.29 0.55 -2.54
CA ALA A 66 9.32 -0.69 -1.77
C ALA A 66 8.03 -1.52 -1.94
N LEU A 67 6.87 -0.86 -1.88
CA LEU A 67 5.59 -1.53 -2.11
C LEU A 67 5.42 -2.02 -3.55
N ALA A 68 5.88 -1.25 -4.53
CA ALA A 68 5.81 -1.61 -5.94
C ALA A 68 6.60 -2.88 -6.26
N GLU A 69 7.77 -3.09 -5.67
CA GLU A 69 8.57 -4.31 -5.83
C GLU A 69 7.81 -5.58 -5.41
N ARG A 70 6.91 -5.46 -4.45
CA ARG A 70 6.04 -6.55 -3.97
C ARG A 70 4.68 -6.61 -4.68
N GLY A 71 4.35 -5.63 -5.51
CA GLY A 71 3.01 -5.45 -6.07
C GLY A 71 1.97 -5.00 -5.03
N TRP A 72 2.41 -4.58 -3.84
CA TRP A 72 1.52 -4.18 -2.74
C TRP A 72 1.00 -2.74 -2.86
N GLY A 73 1.48 -1.99 -3.84
CA GLY A 73 0.87 -0.72 -4.23
C GLY A 73 -0.53 -0.88 -4.81
N ALA A 74 -0.74 -1.96 -5.55
CA ALA A 74 -2.04 -2.36 -6.09
C ALA A 74 -2.29 -3.86 -5.79
N PRO A 75 -2.47 -4.23 -4.51
CA PRO A 75 -2.39 -5.63 -4.08
C PRO A 75 -3.43 -6.55 -4.71
N HIS A 76 -4.55 -6.01 -5.17
CA HIS A 76 -5.62 -6.75 -5.82
C HIS A 76 -5.48 -6.89 -7.34
N TRP A 77 -4.55 -6.12 -7.96
CA TRP A 77 -4.33 -6.25 -9.40
C TRP A 77 -3.60 -7.55 -9.73
N PRO A 78 -3.82 -8.10 -10.96
CA PRO A 78 -3.03 -9.21 -11.43
C PRO A 78 -1.53 -8.90 -11.45
N LYS A 79 -0.70 -9.92 -11.23
CA LYS A 79 0.76 -9.78 -11.22
C LYS A 79 1.31 -9.27 -12.55
N GLU A 80 0.69 -9.64 -13.65
CA GLU A 80 1.06 -9.19 -15.01
C GLU A 80 0.91 -7.68 -15.22
N TYR A 81 0.09 -7.01 -14.39
CA TYR A 81 -0.09 -5.55 -14.40
C TYR A 81 0.48 -4.87 -13.15
N GLY A 82 1.48 -5.46 -12.53
CA GLY A 82 2.22 -4.85 -11.41
C GLY A 82 1.56 -5.02 -10.05
N GLY A 83 0.48 -5.78 -9.94
CA GLY A 83 -0.15 -6.12 -8.67
C GLY A 83 0.45 -7.37 -8.01
N ALA A 84 -0.10 -7.74 -6.86
CA ALA A 84 0.30 -8.95 -6.14
C ALA A 84 -0.70 -10.11 -6.29
N GLY A 85 -1.86 -9.87 -6.89
CA GLY A 85 -2.91 -10.87 -7.05
C GLY A 85 -3.44 -11.39 -5.71
N LEU A 86 -3.43 -10.58 -4.66
CA LEU A 86 -3.85 -10.99 -3.33
C LEU A 86 -5.36 -11.27 -3.27
N SER A 87 -5.71 -12.32 -2.55
CA SER A 87 -7.10 -12.62 -2.19
C SER A 87 -7.68 -11.54 -1.26
N SER A 88 -9.01 -11.51 -1.11
CA SER A 88 -9.67 -10.54 -0.23
C SER A 88 -9.21 -10.63 1.22
N ILE A 89 -8.94 -11.83 1.72
CA ILE A 89 -8.44 -12.02 3.09
C ILE A 89 -6.99 -11.55 3.25
N GLU A 90 -6.15 -11.80 2.26
CA GLU A 90 -4.76 -11.30 2.26
C GLU A 90 -4.72 -9.77 2.17
N GLN A 91 -5.58 -9.16 1.35
CA GLN A 91 -5.74 -7.69 1.32
C GLN A 91 -6.19 -7.13 2.66
N PHE A 92 -7.12 -7.81 3.33
CA PHE A 92 -7.57 -7.42 4.67
C PHE A 92 -6.41 -7.49 5.68
N ILE A 93 -5.63 -8.57 5.69
CA ILE A 93 -4.47 -8.74 6.57
C ILE A 93 -3.44 -7.64 6.31
N LEU A 94 -3.12 -7.37 5.04
CA LEU A 94 -2.18 -6.33 4.65
C LEU A 94 -2.60 -4.95 5.19
N ARG A 95 -3.85 -4.57 4.98
CA ARG A 95 -4.38 -3.29 5.44
C ARG A 95 -4.45 -3.20 6.96
N TRP A 96 -4.82 -4.29 7.61
CA TRP A 96 -4.88 -4.36 9.08
C TRP A 96 -3.51 -4.14 9.70
N GLU A 97 -2.48 -4.84 9.22
CA GLU A 97 -1.12 -4.70 9.73
C GLU A 97 -0.55 -3.31 9.44
N PHE A 98 -0.82 -2.75 8.27
CA PHE A 98 -0.42 -1.37 7.95
C PHE A 98 -1.07 -0.36 8.91
N ALA A 99 -2.35 -0.54 9.23
CA ALA A 99 -3.04 0.31 10.19
C ALA A 99 -2.44 0.22 11.60
N ILE A 100 -2.16 -0.99 12.09
CA ILE A 100 -1.54 -1.20 13.41
C ILE A 100 -0.13 -0.61 13.47
N LEU A 101 0.65 -0.76 12.42
CA LEU A 101 2.04 -0.29 12.33
C LEU A 101 2.12 1.19 11.90
N ASP A 102 0.98 1.81 11.61
CA ASP A 102 0.87 3.17 11.08
C ASP A 102 1.71 3.37 9.80
N ALA A 103 1.78 2.34 8.97
CA ALA A 103 2.39 2.40 7.66
C ALA A 103 1.40 2.99 6.65
N PRO A 104 1.82 3.98 5.84
CA PRO A 104 0.92 4.61 4.89
C PRO A 104 0.43 3.63 3.82
N ILE A 105 -0.85 3.70 3.49
CA ILE A 105 -1.42 3.01 2.33
C ILE A 105 -1.24 3.94 1.13
N ILE A 106 -0.58 3.45 0.09
CA ILE A 106 -0.58 4.16 -1.18
C ILE A 106 -1.89 3.90 -1.92
N GLY A 107 -2.38 4.91 -2.62
CA GLY A 107 -3.69 4.80 -3.24
C GLY A 107 -4.00 5.99 -4.11
N GLY A 108 -5.25 6.15 -4.38
CA GLY A 108 -5.82 7.23 -5.21
C GLY A 108 -6.70 6.69 -6.31
N GLY A 109 -7.32 7.61 -7.06
CA GLY A 109 -8.26 7.29 -8.13
C GLY A 109 -7.67 6.41 -9.24
N GLY A 110 -6.37 6.50 -9.48
CA GLY A 110 -5.67 5.63 -10.43
C GLY A 110 -5.77 4.16 -10.05
N ILE A 111 -5.43 3.83 -8.80
CA ILE A 111 -5.40 2.45 -8.31
C ILE A 111 -6.80 1.92 -8.00
N SER A 112 -7.68 2.77 -7.43
CA SER A 112 -8.98 2.33 -6.92
C SER A 112 -10.12 2.39 -7.94
N LEU A 113 -10.01 3.23 -8.96
CA LEU A 113 -11.07 3.46 -9.95
C LEU A 113 -10.59 3.15 -11.37
N LEU A 114 -9.56 3.86 -11.85
CA LEU A 114 -9.10 3.71 -13.24
C LEU A 114 -8.54 2.31 -13.50
N GLY A 115 -7.67 1.82 -12.63
CA GLY A 115 -7.06 0.50 -12.78
C GLY A 115 -8.09 -0.63 -12.90
N PRO A 116 -9.00 -0.80 -11.93
CA PRO A 116 -10.05 -1.81 -12.01
C PRO A 116 -10.95 -1.66 -13.24
N THR A 117 -11.25 -0.43 -13.66
CA THR A 117 -12.02 -0.18 -14.87
C THR A 117 -11.28 -0.65 -16.13
N LEU A 118 -9.99 -0.35 -16.23
CA LEU A 118 -9.15 -0.80 -17.34
C LEU A 118 -8.97 -2.32 -17.34
N LEU A 119 -8.79 -2.93 -16.17
CA LEU A 119 -8.64 -4.39 -16.05
C LEU A 119 -9.86 -5.13 -16.61
N VAL A 120 -11.07 -4.60 -16.40
CA VAL A 120 -12.33 -5.21 -16.86
C VAL A 120 -12.69 -4.81 -18.29
N HIS A 121 -12.54 -3.54 -18.65
CA HIS A 121 -13.09 -2.97 -19.89
C HIS A 121 -12.05 -2.44 -20.87
N GLY A 122 -10.78 -2.30 -20.44
CA GLY A 122 -9.71 -1.76 -21.29
C GLY A 122 -9.23 -2.75 -22.35
N THR A 123 -8.72 -2.21 -23.47
CA THR A 123 -7.94 -3.00 -24.44
C THR A 123 -6.57 -3.35 -23.85
N GLU A 124 -5.88 -4.35 -24.43
CA GLU A 124 -4.51 -4.69 -23.99
C GLU A 124 -3.56 -3.51 -24.13
N GLU A 125 -3.68 -2.73 -25.19
CA GLU A 125 -2.87 -1.51 -25.39
C GLU A 125 -3.09 -0.49 -24.27
N GLN A 126 -4.35 -0.26 -23.88
CA GLN A 126 -4.69 0.63 -22.77
C GLN A 126 -4.15 0.10 -21.43
N LYS A 127 -4.26 -1.19 -21.19
CA LYS A 127 -3.71 -1.81 -19.96
C LYS A 127 -2.20 -1.65 -19.90
N GLN A 128 -1.49 -1.96 -20.96
CA GLN A 128 -0.04 -1.83 -21.03
C GLN A 128 0.46 -0.38 -20.95
N GLN A 129 -0.37 0.58 -21.35
CA GLN A 129 -0.01 2.00 -21.29
C GLN A 129 -0.22 2.62 -19.92
N PHE A 130 -1.27 2.20 -19.18
CA PHE A 130 -1.74 2.90 -17.98
C PHE A 130 -1.65 2.08 -16.68
N LEU A 131 -1.37 0.79 -16.74
CA LEU A 131 -1.16 -0.07 -15.59
C LEU A 131 0.30 -0.48 -15.46
#